data_632f09c878e88c87c865aabbd98fbb57
#
_entry.id   632f09c878e88c87c865aabbd98fbb57
#
_cell.length_a   1.000
_cell.length_b   1.000
_cell.length_c   1.000
_cell.angle_alpha   90.00
_cell.angle_beta   90.00
_cell.angle_gamma   90.00
#
_symmetry.space_group_name_H-M   'P 1'
#
loop_
_entity.id
_entity.type
_entity.pdbx_description
1 polymer ?
#
loop_
_entity_poly.entity_id
_entity_poly.type
_entity_poly.pdbx_seq_one_letter_code
_entity_poly.pdbx_strand_id
1 'polypeptide(L)'
;KESPFSFATFASCTQTKTVQRVFKDIKTVSSMKTNYEIRYAAHPEDAKNYDTRRIRRDFLIERIFTPNEINMVYSMYDRMVVGGAMPAGEVLSLEAIDPLKTPYFLTRREIGIFNVGGPGIVKADNTVFSLDYKEALYLGSGNREVTFESLDSSCPAKFYFNSTTAHCNYPDRKVTKQDAITAEMGSLEGSNHRCINKMLVSQVLPTCQLQMGMTELKPGSVWNTMPAHVHSRRMEAYFYFEVPEEHAVCHFMGEIEETRHLWMRGEQAVLSPEWSIHSAAATHNYTFIWGMGGENLDYGDQDFSKITDLK
;
A
#
# COMPACT_ATOMS: atom_id res chain seq x y z
N LYS A 1 2.17 11.01 56.72
CA LYS A 1 3.62 11.16 57.04
C LYS A 1 4.31 11.00 55.69
N GLU A 2 4.50 12.05 54.99
CA GLU A 2 5.66 12.92 54.80
C GLU A 2 6.80 12.25 53.98
N SER A 3 6.99 12.84 52.84
CA SER A 3 8.19 12.86 51.94
C SER A 3 9.45 13.34 52.71
N PRO A 4 10.69 13.16 52.20
CA PRO A 4 11.20 14.29 51.45
C PRO A 4 12.07 13.98 50.20
N PHE A 5 12.11 14.98 49.34
CA PHE A 5 13.03 15.31 48.24
C PHE A 5 14.50 15.34 48.67
N SER A 6 15.43 15.00 47.75
CA SER A 6 16.78 15.52 47.77
C SER A 6 17.32 15.81 46.36
N PHE A 7 17.68 17.05 46.14
CA PHE A 7 18.45 17.62 45.02
C PHE A 7 19.94 17.34 45.19
N ALA A 8 20.65 17.10 44.10
CA ALA A 8 22.10 17.39 43.98
C ALA A 8 22.46 17.52 42.53
N THR A 9 22.74 18.63 42.11
CA THR A 9 23.90 19.53 41.97
C THR A 9 24.75 19.23 40.74
N PHE A 10 24.79 20.24 39.88
CA PHE A 10 25.71 20.45 38.76
C PHE A 10 27.18 20.41 39.17
N ALA A 11 28.00 19.85 38.29
CA ALA A 11 29.43 20.20 38.25
C ALA A 11 29.89 20.31 36.78
N SER A 12 30.41 21.48 36.48
CA SER A 12 31.10 21.88 35.26
C SER A 12 32.49 21.26 35.18
N CYS A 13 32.99 20.97 34.01
CA CYS A 13 34.42 21.14 33.74
C CYS A 13 34.86 21.11 32.31
N THR A 14 35.49 22.15 32.00
CA THR A 14 36.72 22.50 31.27
C THR A 14 37.22 21.61 30.12
N GLN A 15 37.48 22.35 29.07
CA GLN A 15 38.20 22.07 27.85
C GLN A 15 39.60 21.46 28.02
N THR A 16 39.93 20.55 27.10
CA THR A 16 41.31 20.44 26.61
C THR A 16 41.34 20.18 25.10
N LYS A 17 42.28 20.86 24.46
CA LYS A 17 42.40 21.01 23.01
C LYS A 17 43.08 19.83 22.32
N THR A 18 42.65 19.58 21.11
CA THR A 18 43.42 19.30 19.87
C THR A 18 44.20 17.98 19.74
N VAL A 19 43.70 17.09 18.90
CA VAL A 19 44.48 16.48 17.79
C VAL A 19 43.54 16.25 16.61
N GLN A 20 43.75 16.97 15.52
CA GLN A 20 43.16 16.69 14.23
C GLN A 20 43.65 15.34 13.71
N ARG A 21 42.76 14.41 13.52
CA ARG A 21 42.95 13.27 12.60
C ARG A 21 41.86 13.34 11.54
N VAL A 22 42.30 13.68 10.34
CA VAL A 22 41.53 13.56 9.11
C VAL A 22 41.20 12.09 8.93
N PHE A 23 40.01 11.69 9.33
CA PHE A 23 39.38 10.46 8.84
C PHE A 23 38.57 10.81 7.62
N LYS A 24 39.04 10.35 6.46
CA LYS A 24 38.25 10.25 5.24
C LYS A 24 36.92 9.60 5.61
N ASP A 25 35.82 10.31 5.29
CA ASP A 25 34.50 9.76 5.29
C ASP A 25 34.44 8.57 4.32
N ILE A 26 34.65 7.39 4.85
CA ILE A 26 34.14 6.17 4.23
C ILE A 26 32.65 6.21 4.55
N LYS A 27 31.85 6.75 3.62
CA LYS A 27 30.41 6.48 3.60
C LYS A 27 30.28 4.96 3.56
N THR A 28 29.94 4.39 4.71
CA THR A 28 29.45 3.03 4.77
C THR A 28 28.18 3.03 3.94
N VAL A 29 28.25 2.46 2.74
CA VAL A 29 27.06 2.17 1.95
C VAL A 29 26.31 1.14 2.78
N SER A 30 25.34 1.61 3.57
CA SER A 30 24.36 0.74 4.21
C SER A 30 23.70 -0.02 3.08
N SER A 31 23.77 -1.33 3.08
CA SER A 31 23.07 -2.16 2.11
C SER A 31 21.59 -1.89 2.29
N MET A 32 21.01 -1.12 1.36
CA MET A 32 19.59 -0.78 1.34
C MET A 32 18.81 -2.09 1.24
N LYS A 33 17.98 -2.37 2.25
CA LYS A 33 17.21 -3.61 2.31
C LYS A 33 15.92 -3.45 1.56
N THR A 34 15.91 -3.90 0.32
CA THR A 34 14.66 -4.28 -0.35
C THR A 34 14.32 -5.70 0.06
N ASN A 35 13.26 -5.85 0.84
CA ASN A 35 12.73 -7.16 1.25
C ASN A 35 11.59 -7.55 0.32
N TYR A 36 11.55 -8.80 -0.12
CA TYR A 36 10.42 -9.28 -0.90
C TYR A 36 10.07 -10.73 -0.57
N GLU A 37 8.80 -11.04 -0.77
CA GLU A 37 8.25 -12.39 -0.73
C GLU A 37 7.62 -12.75 -2.07
N ILE A 38 7.62 -14.03 -2.44
CA ILE A 38 6.87 -14.54 -3.57
C ILE A 38 5.66 -15.30 -3.04
N ARG A 39 4.47 -14.96 -3.53
CA ARG A 39 3.24 -15.68 -3.20
C ARG A 39 2.64 -16.31 -4.45
N TYR A 40 2.49 -17.62 -4.40
CA TYR A 40 1.92 -18.40 -5.49
C TYR A 40 0.40 -18.28 -5.48
N ALA A 41 -0.21 -18.39 -6.67
CA ALA A 41 -1.64 -18.44 -6.82
C ALA A 41 -2.19 -19.74 -6.21
N ALA A 42 -3.30 -19.62 -5.47
CA ALA A 42 -4.03 -20.74 -4.90
C ALA A 42 -5.27 -21.03 -5.76
N HIS A 43 -5.56 -22.30 -5.95
CA HIS A 43 -6.82 -22.72 -6.58
C HIS A 43 -7.97 -22.51 -5.58
N PRO A 44 -9.18 -22.04 -5.98
CA PRO A 44 -10.30 -21.83 -5.06
C PRO A 44 -10.70 -23.11 -4.31
N GLU A 45 -10.71 -24.26 -4.99
CA GLU A 45 -11.00 -25.56 -4.37
C GLU A 45 -10.02 -25.96 -3.24
N ASP A 46 -8.78 -25.47 -3.30
CA ASP A 46 -7.80 -25.67 -2.23
C ASP A 46 -7.98 -24.63 -1.13
N ALA A 47 -8.18 -23.37 -1.51
CA ALA A 47 -8.26 -22.22 -0.60
C ALA A 47 -9.43 -22.36 0.39
N LYS A 48 -10.56 -22.93 -0.01
CA LYS A 48 -11.71 -23.18 0.86
C LYS A 48 -11.39 -24.09 2.05
N ASN A 49 -10.36 -24.93 1.94
CA ASN A 49 -9.91 -25.85 2.98
C ASN A 49 -8.78 -25.29 3.85
N TYR A 50 -8.32 -24.04 3.59
CA TYR A 50 -7.22 -23.45 4.34
C TYR A 50 -7.66 -23.10 5.76
N ASP A 51 -6.81 -23.43 6.72
CA ASP A 51 -6.96 -22.94 8.08
C ASP A 51 -6.60 -21.45 8.16
N THR A 52 -6.90 -20.82 9.29
CA THR A 52 -6.62 -19.39 9.53
C THR A 52 -5.15 -19.04 9.29
N ARG A 53 -4.23 -19.92 9.67
CA ARG A 53 -2.79 -19.66 9.52
C ARG A 53 -2.39 -19.61 8.04
N ARG A 54 -2.93 -20.52 7.24
CA ARG A 54 -2.61 -20.61 5.82
C ARG A 54 -3.25 -19.46 5.03
N ILE A 55 -4.51 -19.11 5.30
CA ILE A 55 -5.17 -17.96 4.68
C ILE A 55 -4.36 -16.68 4.94
N ARG A 56 -3.96 -16.44 6.19
CA ARG A 56 -3.14 -15.28 6.54
C ARG A 56 -1.80 -15.28 5.81
N ARG A 57 -1.11 -16.42 5.76
CA ARG A 57 0.19 -16.54 5.08
C ARG A 57 0.08 -16.26 3.59
N ASP A 58 -0.96 -16.78 2.94
CA ASP A 58 -1.06 -16.75 1.47
C ASP A 58 -1.69 -15.45 0.96
N PHE A 59 -2.57 -14.80 1.72
CA PHE A 59 -3.32 -13.62 1.26
C PHE A 59 -3.04 -12.34 2.04
N LEU A 60 -2.73 -12.40 3.34
CA LEU A 60 -2.50 -11.20 4.16
C LEU A 60 -1.05 -10.74 4.09
N ILE A 61 -0.82 -9.45 3.84
CA ILE A 61 0.48 -8.79 3.92
C ILE A 61 0.50 -7.99 5.22
N GLU A 62 1.14 -8.54 6.25
CA GLU A 62 1.13 -7.94 7.58
C GLU A 62 2.11 -6.77 7.71
N ARG A 63 3.20 -6.79 6.95
CA ARG A 63 4.27 -5.80 7.05
C ARG A 63 4.47 -5.06 5.72
N ILE A 64 3.87 -3.90 5.60
CA ILE A 64 4.04 -2.99 4.48
C ILE A 64 5.16 -1.98 4.80
N PHE A 65 5.13 -1.36 5.97
CA PHE A 65 6.10 -0.33 6.36
C PHE A 65 7.04 -0.79 7.46
N THR A 66 8.30 -0.52 7.26
CA THR A 66 9.38 -0.61 8.25
C THR A 66 10.31 0.57 8.03
N PRO A 67 10.74 1.30 9.08
CA PRO A 67 11.64 2.42 8.92
C PRO A 67 12.91 2.06 8.14
N ASN A 68 13.22 2.87 7.11
CA ASN A 68 14.36 2.72 6.21
C ASN A 68 14.41 1.39 5.43
N GLU A 69 13.23 0.82 5.13
CA GLU A 69 13.11 -0.39 4.30
C GLU A 69 12.05 -0.20 3.21
N ILE A 70 12.22 -0.97 2.14
CA ILE A 70 11.17 -1.27 1.15
C ILE A 70 10.76 -2.71 1.37
N ASN A 71 9.47 -2.95 1.64
CA ASN A 71 8.91 -4.29 1.74
C ASN A 71 7.92 -4.51 0.60
N MET A 72 7.95 -5.68 -0.03
CA MET A 72 7.03 -5.99 -1.10
C MET A 72 6.70 -7.48 -1.20
N VAL A 73 5.53 -7.76 -1.75
CA VAL A 73 5.09 -9.09 -2.13
C VAL A 73 4.93 -9.13 -3.64
N TYR A 74 5.63 -10.06 -4.28
CA TYR A 74 5.42 -10.42 -5.68
C TYR A 74 4.38 -11.54 -5.74
N SER A 75 3.19 -11.20 -6.19
CA SER A 75 2.09 -12.14 -6.35
C SER A 75 2.12 -12.82 -7.71
N MET A 76 1.76 -14.10 -7.76
CA MET A 76 1.54 -14.81 -9.03
C MET A 76 0.17 -14.53 -9.64
N TYR A 77 -0.75 -13.89 -8.91
CA TYR A 77 -1.97 -13.31 -9.48
C TYR A 77 -1.56 -12.07 -10.28
N ASP A 78 -1.82 -12.08 -11.59
CA ASP A 78 -1.51 -11.02 -12.55
C ASP A 78 -0.10 -10.40 -12.41
N ARG A 79 0.83 -11.09 -11.79
CA ARG A 79 2.19 -10.58 -11.51
C ARG A 79 2.18 -9.25 -10.75
N MET A 80 1.15 -9.00 -9.96
CA MET A 80 1.04 -7.81 -9.13
C MET A 80 2.15 -7.79 -8.08
N VAL A 81 2.80 -6.65 -7.91
CA VAL A 81 3.63 -6.35 -6.76
C VAL A 81 2.88 -5.40 -5.84
N VAL A 82 2.75 -5.76 -4.58
CA VAL A 82 2.18 -4.92 -3.53
C VAL A 82 3.27 -4.64 -2.51
N GLY A 83 3.49 -3.37 -2.18
CA GLY A 83 4.55 -3.03 -1.24
C GLY A 83 4.47 -1.63 -0.67
N GLY A 84 5.48 -1.30 0.12
CA GLY A 84 5.64 0.03 0.70
C GLY A 84 7.08 0.39 0.97
N ALA A 85 7.34 1.70 0.99
CA ALA A 85 8.62 2.29 1.33
C ALA A 85 8.42 3.32 2.45
N MET A 86 9.25 3.26 3.49
CA MET A 86 9.21 4.19 4.62
C MET A 86 10.60 4.79 4.86
N PRO A 87 10.98 5.85 4.13
CA PRO A 87 12.26 6.53 4.30
C PRO A 87 12.29 7.35 5.59
N ALA A 88 12.76 6.77 6.69
CA ALA A 88 12.80 7.42 8.00
C ALA A 88 14.22 7.97 8.31
N GLY A 89 14.75 8.81 7.43
CA GLY A 89 16.07 9.45 7.56
C GLY A 89 17.08 9.00 6.49
N GLU A 90 16.76 8.00 5.68
CA GLU A 90 17.56 7.55 4.54
C GLU A 90 16.75 7.63 3.24
N VAL A 91 17.41 7.93 2.13
CA VAL A 91 16.82 7.81 0.79
C VAL A 91 16.80 6.34 0.41
N LEU A 92 15.62 5.84 0.01
CA LEU A 92 15.44 4.45 -0.41
C LEU A 92 15.37 4.36 -1.94
N SER A 93 16.06 3.38 -2.52
CA SER A 93 16.03 3.11 -3.96
C SER A 93 15.15 1.90 -4.25
N LEU A 94 14.25 2.03 -5.23
CA LEU A 94 13.40 0.95 -5.70
C LEU A 94 14.20 0.05 -6.65
N GLU A 95 14.84 -0.96 -6.10
CA GLU A 95 15.63 -1.91 -6.87
C GLU A 95 14.79 -3.00 -7.52
N ALA A 96 15.26 -3.51 -8.66
CA ALA A 96 14.67 -4.69 -9.28
C ALA A 96 14.90 -5.93 -8.40
N ILE A 97 13.84 -6.66 -8.09
CA ILE A 97 13.91 -7.94 -7.39
C ILE A 97 14.19 -9.08 -8.38
N ASP A 98 14.84 -10.15 -7.92
CA ASP A 98 15.26 -11.24 -8.80
C ASP A 98 14.15 -11.82 -9.70
N PRO A 99 12.91 -12.02 -9.26
CA PRO A 99 11.84 -12.54 -10.13
C PRO A 99 11.55 -11.69 -11.37
N LEU A 100 11.89 -10.40 -11.36
CA LEU A 100 11.65 -9.50 -12.50
C LEU A 100 12.62 -9.73 -13.64
N LYS A 101 13.84 -10.22 -13.37
CA LYS A 101 14.91 -10.47 -14.35
C LYS A 101 15.15 -9.26 -15.25
N THR A 102 15.24 -8.08 -14.69
CA THR A 102 15.41 -6.78 -15.35
C THR A 102 16.46 -5.94 -14.64
N PRO A 103 17.14 -5.01 -15.31
CA PRO A 103 18.11 -4.11 -14.67
C PRO A 103 17.45 -3.07 -13.73
N TYR A 104 16.22 -2.64 -14.03
CA TYR A 104 15.47 -1.71 -13.22
C TYR A 104 14.08 -2.26 -12.87
N PHE A 105 13.50 -1.81 -11.77
CA PHE A 105 12.17 -2.27 -11.35
C PHE A 105 11.10 -2.00 -12.41
N LEU A 106 11.12 -0.82 -13.02
CA LEU A 106 10.13 -0.39 -14.00
C LEU A 106 10.46 -0.76 -15.45
N THR A 107 11.51 -1.51 -15.76
CA THR A 107 11.88 -1.86 -17.15
C THR A 107 10.69 -2.38 -17.98
N ARG A 108 9.82 -3.20 -17.36
CA ARG A 108 8.62 -3.78 -17.99
C ARG A 108 7.40 -3.69 -17.10
N ARG A 109 7.35 -2.67 -16.24
CA ARG A 109 6.28 -2.50 -15.24
C ARG A 109 5.89 -1.05 -15.14
N GLU A 110 4.66 -0.82 -14.77
CA GLU A 110 4.14 0.47 -14.30
C GLU A 110 3.91 0.40 -12.79
N ILE A 111 3.85 1.53 -12.12
CA ILE A 111 3.63 1.61 -10.68
C ILE A 111 2.71 2.78 -10.33
N GLY A 112 1.77 2.51 -9.42
CA GLY A 112 0.98 3.53 -8.73
C GLY A 112 1.42 3.61 -7.27
N ILE A 113 1.66 4.81 -6.79
CA ILE A 113 2.20 5.11 -5.47
C ILE A 113 1.23 6.04 -4.76
N PHE A 114 0.88 5.74 -3.51
CA PHE A 114 0.11 6.63 -2.62
C PHE A 114 0.94 6.98 -1.40
N ASN A 115 1.00 8.25 -1.04
CA ASN A 115 1.59 8.64 0.24
C ASN A 115 0.53 8.64 1.34
N VAL A 116 0.73 7.80 2.37
CA VAL A 116 -0.14 7.67 3.54
C VAL A 116 0.56 8.06 4.85
N GLY A 117 1.69 8.76 4.74
CA GLY A 117 2.48 9.29 5.87
C GLY A 117 2.69 10.79 5.81
N GLY A 118 3.77 11.26 6.42
CA GLY A 118 4.22 12.65 6.31
C GLY A 118 4.58 13.05 4.89
N PRO A 119 4.81 14.34 4.60
CA PRO A 119 5.21 14.80 3.28
C PRO A 119 6.52 14.17 2.80
N GLY A 120 6.58 13.80 1.52
CA GLY A 120 7.77 13.18 0.96
C GLY A 120 7.95 13.40 -0.53
N ILE A 121 9.04 12.88 -1.03
CA ILE A 121 9.48 13.01 -2.42
C ILE A 121 9.63 11.63 -3.03
N VAL A 122 9.09 11.47 -4.23
CA VAL A 122 9.45 10.39 -5.15
C VAL A 122 10.24 11.02 -6.30
N LYS A 123 11.45 10.52 -6.53
CA LYS A 123 12.27 10.96 -7.66
C LYS A 123 12.35 9.83 -8.68
N ALA A 124 12.01 10.13 -9.91
CA ALA A 124 12.15 9.23 -11.05
C ALA A 124 13.16 9.83 -12.03
N ASP A 125 14.36 9.25 -12.11
CA ASP A 125 15.54 9.81 -12.76
C ASP A 125 15.81 11.27 -12.27
N ASN A 126 15.64 12.26 -13.14
CA ASN A 126 15.83 13.68 -12.83
C ASN A 126 14.53 14.38 -12.45
N THR A 127 13.36 13.71 -12.55
CA THR A 127 12.07 14.34 -12.23
C THR A 127 11.73 14.12 -10.76
N VAL A 128 11.36 15.19 -10.08
CA VAL A 128 11.03 15.22 -8.66
C VAL A 128 9.53 15.44 -8.48
N PHE A 129 8.89 14.53 -7.74
CA PHE A 129 7.47 14.61 -7.38
C PHE A 129 7.33 14.75 -5.86
N SER A 130 6.83 15.89 -5.39
CA SER A 130 6.44 16.04 -3.98
C SER A 130 5.05 15.48 -3.79
N LEU A 131 4.89 14.60 -2.80
CA LEU A 131 3.61 13.97 -2.46
C LEU A 131 3.24 14.30 -1.01
N ASP A 132 2.11 14.96 -0.85
CA ASP A 132 1.48 15.17 0.44
C ASP A 132 0.61 13.96 0.81
N TYR A 133 0.03 13.98 2.01
CA TYR A 133 -0.83 12.93 2.52
C TYR A 133 -2.05 12.67 1.60
N LYS A 134 -2.27 11.42 1.23
CA LYS A 134 -3.35 10.98 0.33
C LYS A 134 -3.22 11.47 -1.12
N GLU A 135 -2.05 11.88 -1.53
CA GLU A 135 -1.75 12.11 -2.94
C GLU A 135 -1.17 10.86 -3.61
N ALA A 136 -1.38 10.75 -4.90
CA ALA A 136 -0.93 9.62 -5.70
C ALA A 136 0.03 10.05 -6.82
N LEU A 137 0.85 9.09 -7.25
CA LEU A 137 1.76 9.23 -8.38
C LEU A 137 1.69 7.97 -9.25
N TYR A 138 1.54 8.15 -10.53
CA TYR A 138 1.75 7.11 -11.54
C TYR A 138 3.10 7.29 -12.20
N LEU A 139 3.88 6.22 -12.33
CA LEU A 139 5.10 6.18 -13.12
C LEU A 139 4.98 5.09 -14.19
N GLY A 140 5.24 5.48 -15.42
CA GLY A 140 5.25 4.58 -16.57
C GLY A 140 6.50 3.68 -16.62
N SER A 141 6.45 2.66 -17.47
CA SER A 141 7.55 1.71 -17.66
C SER A 141 8.79 2.35 -18.28
N GLY A 142 9.97 1.80 -17.98
CA GLY A 142 11.24 2.24 -18.54
C GLY A 142 12.44 1.80 -17.70
N ASN A 143 13.63 1.92 -18.30
CA ASN A 143 14.91 1.72 -17.60
C ASN A 143 15.25 2.99 -16.83
N ARG A 144 14.75 3.08 -15.60
CA ARG A 144 14.82 4.30 -14.80
C ARG A 144 15.00 4.01 -13.30
N GLU A 145 15.68 4.92 -12.63
CA GLU A 145 15.86 4.89 -11.18
C GLU A 145 14.68 5.57 -10.50
N VAL A 146 14.20 4.96 -9.43
CA VAL A 146 13.15 5.52 -8.59
C VAL A 146 13.64 5.54 -7.14
N THR A 147 13.54 6.69 -6.48
CA THR A 147 13.91 6.83 -5.07
C THR A 147 12.80 7.47 -4.26
N PHE A 148 12.78 7.16 -2.95
CA PHE A 148 11.83 7.67 -1.98
C PHE A 148 12.57 8.43 -0.87
N GLU A 149 12.05 9.58 -0.48
CA GLU A 149 12.62 10.42 0.57
C GLU A 149 11.51 11.07 1.41
N SER A 150 11.69 11.15 2.72
CA SER A 150 10.83 11.93 3.61
C SER A 150 11.36 13.34 3.76
N LEU A 151 10.47 14.34 3.77
CA LEU A 151 10.86 15.73 4.06
C LEU A 151 11.15 15.94 5.55
N ASP A 152 10.54 15.14 6.42
CA ASP A 152 10.74 15.15 7.87
C ASP A 152 10.88 13.72 8.39
N SER A 153 12.05 13.39 8.93
CA SER A 153 12.33 12.08 9.50
C SER A 153 11.58 11.79 10.81
N SER A 154 11.10 12.83 11.50
CA SER A 154 10.26 12.67 12.70
C SER A 154 8.80 12.34 12.37
N CYS A 155 8.37 12.67 11.15
CA CYS A 155 7.07 12.29 10.58
C CYS A 155 7.28 11.72 9.18
N PRO A 156 7.81 10.49 9.06
CA PRO A 156 8.24 9.96 7.79
C PRO A 156 7.09 9.75 6.82
N ALA A 157 7.37 9.95 5.54
CA ALA A 157 6.49 9.55 4.46
C ALA A 157 6.33 8.03 4.45
N LYS A 158 5.14 7.57 4.05
CA LYS A 158 4.81 6.16 3.89
C LYS A 158 4.23 5.95 2.50
N PHE A 159 5.03 5.46 1.59
CA PHE A 159 4.64 5.25 0.21
C PHE A 159 4.14 3.83 0.00
N TYR A 160 2.82 3.65 -0.01
CA TYR A 160 2.20 2.39 -0.44
C TYR A 160 2.20 2.33 -1.97
N PHE A 161 2.48 1.17 -2.56
CA PHE A 161 2.46 1.04 -4.00
C PHE A 161 1.92 -0.31 -4.49
N ASN A 162 1.31 -0.26 -5.68
CA ASN A 162 1.05 -1.42 -6.51
C ASN A 162 1.74 -1.27 -7.86
N SER A 163 2.22 -2.37 -8.40
CA SER A 163 2.87 -2.39 -9.70
C SER A 163 2.42 -3.61 -10.50
N THR A 164 2.16 -3.40 -11.78
CA THR A 164 1.78 -4.45 -12.74
C THR A 164 2.72 -4.48 -13.92
N THR A 165 2.63 -5.50 -14.76
CA THR A 165 3.36 -5.55 -16.04
C THR A 165 2.83 -4.48 -16.99
N ALA A 166 3.72 -3.89 -17.78
CA ALA A 166 3.39 -2.84 -18.74
C ALA A 166 3.89 -3.21 -20.15
N HIS A 167 3.03 -3.06 -21.14
CA HIS A 167 3.32 -3.31 -22.56
C HIS A 167 3.75 -2.06 -23.32
N CYS A 168 3.53 -0.88 -22.74
CA CYS A 168 3.99 0.40 -23.26
C CYS A 168 4.35 1.37 -22.12
N ASN A 169 4.92 2.52 -22.47
CA ASN A 169 5.20 3.59 -21.53
C ASN A 169 4.15 4.70 -21.66
N TYR A 170 3.48 5.01 -20.56
CA TYR A 170 2.64 6.19 -20.43
C TYR A 170 3.33 7.26 -19.58
N PRO A 171 3.00 8.56 -19.78
CA PRO A 171 3.62 9.66 -19.04
C PRO A 171 3.39 9.56 -17.53
N ASP A 172 4.42 9.91 -16.75
CA ASP A 172 4.30 10.06 -15.31
C ASP A 172 3.30 11.15 -14.96
N ARG A 173 2.52 10.92 -13.91
CA ARG A 173 1.54 11.91 -13.46
C ARG A 173 1.27 11.82 -11.97
N LYS A 174 1.47 12.95 -11.27
CA LYS A 174 0.95 13.17 -9.93
C LYS A 174 -0.56 13.40 -10.02
N VAL A 175 -1.31 12.81 -9.10
CA VAL A 175 -2.78 12.92 -9.01
C VAL A 175 -3.15 13.28 -7.58
N THR A 176 -3.91 14.35 -7.44
CA THR A 176 -4.48 14.81 -6.16
C THR A 176 -5.96 14.44 -6.08
N LYS A 177 -6.60 14.69 -4.93
CA LYS A 177 -8.06 14.51 -4.83
C LYS A 177 -8.86 15.42 -5.78
N GLN A 178 -8.32 16.59 -6.16
CA GLN A 178 -8.97 17.48 -7.11
C GLN A 178 -8.96 16.91 -8.54
N ASP A 179 -7.97 16.10 -8.87
CA ASP A 179 -7.87 15.43 -10.17
C ASP A 179 -8.73 14.16 -10.24
N ALA A 180 -9.14 13.62 -9.10
CA ALA A 180 -9.84 12.35 -8.99
C ALA A 180 -11.32 12.47 -9.44
N ILE A 181 -11.85 11.38 -9.99
CA ILE A 181 -13.29 11.23 -10.16
C ILE A 181 -13.85 10.74 -8.83
N THR A 182 -14.59 11.60 -8.15
CA THR A 182 -15.13 11.34 -6.81
C THR A 182 -16.60 10.96 -6.88
N ALA A 183 -17.01 9.94 -6.10
CA ALA A 183 -18.40 9.52 -5.95
C ALA A 183 -18.73 9.28 -4.47
N GLU A 184 -19.77 9.95 -3.98
CA GLU A 184 -20.36 9.64 -2.66
C GLU A 184 -21.35 8.47 -2.83
N MET A 185 -21.21 7.45 -1.99
CA MET A 185 -21.97 6.20 -2.08
C MET A 185 -22.48 5.76 -0.72
N GLY A 186 -23.62 5.06 -0.73
CA GLY A 186 -24.21 4.49 0.47
C GLY A 186 -24.93 5.52 1.36
N SER A 187 -25.21 5.16 2.58
CA SER A 187 -25.89 6.00 3.58
C SER A 187 -25.42 5.66 4.99
N LEU A 188 -25.66 6.55 5.92
CA LEU A 188 -25.39 6.30 7.34
C LEU A 188 -26.33 5.21 7.89
N GLU A 189 -27.59 5.16 7.43
CA GLU A 189 -28.56 4.13 7.80
C GLU A 189 -28.05 2.72 7.39
N GLY A 190 -27.45 2.62 6.20
CA GLY A 190 -26.81 1.37 5.73
C GLY A 190 -25.44 1.11 6.33
N SER A 191 -24.92 1.98 7.20
CA SER A 191 -23.57 1.91 7.78
C SER A 191 -22.45 1.79 6.74
N ASN A 192 -22.67 2.36 5.54
CA ASN A 192 -21.77 2.24 4.38
C ASN A 192 -21.58 3.57 3.61
N HIS A 193 -21.86 4.71 4.25
CA HIS A 193 -21.63 6.01 3.65
C HIS A 193 -20.13 6.24 3.45
N ARG A 194 -19.71 6.45 2.21
CA ARG A 194 -18.30 6.53 1.84
C ARG A 194 -18.07 7.40 0.61
N CYS A 195 -16.87 7.94 0.51
CA CYS A 195 -16.38 8.67 -0.64
C CYS A 195 -15.39 7.79 -1.42
N ILE A 196 -15.64 7.53 -2.68
CA ILE A 196 -14.76 6.79 -3.58
C ILE A 196 -14.01 7.79 -4.45
N ASN A 197 -12.69 7.85 -4.33
CA ASN A 197 -11.79 8.69 -5.11
C ASN A 197 -11.07 7.80 -6.15
N LYS A 198 -11.52 7.83 -7.39
CA LYS A 198 -10.87 7.13 -8.51
C LYS A 198 -9.71 7.99 -8.99
N MET A 199 -8.48 7.60 -8.68
CA MET A 199 -7.29 8.44 -8.90
C MET A 199 -6.47 7.96 -10.10
N LEU A 200 -6.04 6.72 -10.10
CA LEU A 200 -5.27 6.14 -11.19
C LEU A 200 -6.17 5.17 -11.97
N VAL A 201 -7.10 5.72 -12.74
CA VAL A 201 -8.04 4.97 -13.58
C VAL A 201 -8.03 5.53 -15.00
N SER A 202 -8.45 4.75 -15.99
CA SER A 202 -8.36 5.10 -17.40
C SER A 202 -9.07 6.42 -17.77
N GLN A 203 -10.09 6.82 -17.00
CA GLN A 203 -10.78 8.10 -17.20
C GLN A 203 -9.98 9.31 -16.66
N VAL A 204 -8.98 9.10 -15.81
CA VAL A 204 -8.13 10.16 -15.23
C VAL A 204 -6.79 10.22 -15.95
N LEU A 205 -6.16 9.07 -16.16
CA LEU A 205 -4.89 8.95 -16.88
C LEU A 205 -4.76 7.57 -17.55
N PRO A 206 -4.04 7.47 -18.68
CA PRO A 206 -3.81 6.19 -19.31
C PRO A 206 -2.84 5.33 -18.50
N THR A 207 -3.14 4.04 -18.38
CA THR A 207 -2.29 3.00 -17.78
C THR A 207 -2.31 1.77 -18.67
N CYS A 208 -1.39 0.83 -18.48
CA CYS A 208 -1.44 -0.45 -19.21
C CYS A 208 -2.50 -1.40 -18.64
N GLN A 209 -2.50 -1.58 -17.32
CA GLN A 209 -3.39 -2.49 -16.62
C GLN A 209 -3.78 -1.96 -15.24
N LEU A 210 -2.89 -1.14 -14.64
CA LEU A 210 -3.04 -0.72 -13.25
C LEU A 210 -4.20 0.26 -13.10
N GLN A 211 -5.08 -0.04 -12.16
CA GLN A 211 -6.09 0.91 -11.70
C GLN A 211 -6.04 0.99 -10.18
N MET A 212 -6.02 2.21 -9.64
CA MET A 212 -5.98 2.43 -8.20
C MET A 212 -6.83 3.62 -7.79
N GLY A 213 -7.36 3.52 -6.59
CA GLY A 213 -8.07 4.62 -5.96
C GLY A 213 -8.16 4.42 -4.45
N MET A 214 -8.85 5.34 -3.82
CA MET A 214 -8.99 5.37 -2.37
C MET A 214 -10.45 5.55 -1.99
N THR A 215 -10.91 4.76 -1.04
CA THR A 215 -12.25 4.86 -0.47
C THR A 215 -12.16 5.22 1.00
N GLU A 216 -12.87 6.30 1.37
CA GLU A 216 -12.90 6.86 2.73
C GLU A 216 -14.30 6.63 3.30
N LEU A 217 -14.42 5.79 4.33
CA LEU A 217 -15.68 5.61 5.04
C LEU A 217 -15.92 6.82 5.96
N LYS A 218 -17.15 7.32 5.94
CA LYS A 218 -17.57 8.43 6.82
C LYS A 218 -17.80 7.94 8.25
N PRO A 219 -17.69 8.79 9.27
CA PRO A 219 -17.99 8.44 10.64
C PRO A 219 -19.34 7.73 10.78
N GLY A 220 -19.37 6.62 11.52
CA GLY A 220 -20.56 5.77 11.69
C GLY A 220 -20.75 4.71 10.59
N SER A 221 -19.91 4.71 9.57
CA SER A 221 -19.94 3.72 8.49
C SER A 221 -18.79 2.74 8.63
N VAL A 222 -19.08 1.46 8.51
CA VAL A 222 -18.13 0.37 8.77
C VAL A 222 -18.07 -0.67 7.63
N TRP A 223 -19.06 -0.66 6.71
CA TRP A 223 -19.13 -1.58 5.57
C TRP A 223 -18.58 -0.97 4.29
N ASN A 224 -17.72 -1.70 3.60
CA ASN A 224 -17.31 -1.40 2.23
C ASN A 224 -17.64 -2.56 1.29
N THR A 225 -17.77 -2.26 -0.01
CA THR A 225 -17.92 -3.21 -1.10
C THR A 225 -19.02 -4.24 -0.80
N MET A 226 -20.16 -3.75 -0.38
CA MET A 226 -21.37 -4.55 -0.16
C MET A 226 -22.52 -3.93 -0.99
N PRO A 227 -23.12 -4.67 -1.94
CA PRO A 227 -22.91 -6.10 -2.25
C PRO A 227 -21.50 -6.45 -2.67
N ALA A 228 -21.05 -7.65 -2.30
CA ALA A 228 -19.76 -8.16 -2.72
C ALA A 228 -19.75 -8.49 -4.21
N HIS A 229 -18.58 -8.48 -4.82
CA HIS A 229 -18.39 -8.82 -6.24
C HIS A 229 -17.04 -9.51 -6.45
N VAL A 230 -16.85 -10.05 -7.63
CA VAL A 230 -15.59 -10.58 -8.15
C VAL A 230 -15.23 -9.87 -9.46
N HIS A 231 -13.99 -10.02 -9.90
CA HIS A 231 -13.50 -9.54 -11.19
C HIS A 231 -12.85 -10.70 -11.94
N SER A 232 -13.54 -11.32 -12.88
CA SER A 232 -13.07 -12.52 -13.56
C SER A 232 -11.75 -12.34 -14.33
N ARG A 233 -11.34 -11.10 -14.63
CA ARG A 233 -10.19 -10.81 -15.49
C ARG A 233 -9.04 -10.07 -14.80
N ARG A 234 -9.14 -9.85 -13.49
CA ARG A 234 -8.10 -9.13 -12.71
C ARG A 234 -8.16 -9.45 -11.23
N MET A 235 -6.98 -9.45 -10.62
CA MET A 235 -6.89 -9.49 -9.17
C MET A 235 -7.04 -8.08 -8.57
N GLU A 236 -7.32 -8.01 -7.29
CA GLU A 236 -7.36 -6.75 -6.53
C GLU A 236 -6.56 -6.85 -5.22
N ALA A 237 -5.92 -5.77 -4.82
CA ALA A 237 -5.28 -5.64 -3.52
C ALA A 237 -5.95 -4.52 -2.73
N TYR A 238 -6.31 -4.79 -1.48
CA TYR A 238 -6.78 -3.76 -0.54
C TYR A 238 -5.72 -3.48 0.51
N PHE A 239 -5.42 -2.21 0.72
CA PHE A 239 -4.56 -1.73 1.79
C PHE A 239 -5.38 -0.85 2.73
N TYR A 240 -5.50 -1.25 4.00
CA TYR A 240 -6.29 -0.56 5.01
C TYR A 240 -5.43 0.37 5.85
N PHE A 241 -5.87 1.61 6.04
CA PHE A 241 -5.22 2.58 6.91
C PHE A 241 -6.26 3.51 7.56
N GLU A 242 -5.82 4.43 8.44
CA GLU A 242 -6.73 5.16 9.31
C GLU A 242 -7.64 4.23 10.15
N VAL A 243 -7.09 3.09 10.52
CA VAL A 243 -7.68 2.15 11.48
C VAL A 243 -7.00 2.39 12.82
N PRO A 244 -7.71 2.93 13.85
CA PRO A 244 -7.10 3.12 15.17
C PRO A 244 -6.56 1.81 15.75
N GLU A 245 -5.55 1.89 16.62
CA GLU A 245 -4.80 0.72 17.12
C GLU A 245 -5.71 -0.31 17.82
N GLU A 246 -6.72 0.16 18.56
CA GLU A 246 -7.71 -0.67 19.28
C GLU A 246 -8.79 -1.28 18.38
N HIS A 247 -8.81 -0.90 17.08
CA HIS A 247 -9.81 -1.35 16.12
C HIS A 247 -9.25 -2.34 15.09
N ALA A 248 -10.15 -3.01 14.40
CA ALA A 248 -9.80 -4.00 13.39
C ALA A 248 -10.80 -4.01 12.23
N VAL A 249 -10.33 -4.44 11.08
CA VAL A 249 -11.13 -4.70 9.88
C VAL A 249 -11.27 -6.20 9.70
N CYS A 250 -12.50 -6.68 9.55
CA CYS A 250 -12.80 -8.03 9.09
C CYS A 250 -12.96 -8.00 7.57
N HIS A 251 -11.94 -8.45 6.86
CA HIS A 251 -11.98 -8.58 5.40
C HIS A 251 -12.57 -9.94 5.03
N PHE A 252 -13.61 -9.94 4.20
CA PHE A 252 -14.24 -11.13 3.65
C PHE A 252 -13.65 -11.44 2.29
N MET A 253 -13.30 -12.71 2.08
CA MET A 253 -12.74 -13.24 0.85
C MET A 253 -13.30 -14.65 0.58
N GLY A 254 -12.86 -15.27 -0.51
CA GLY A 254 -13.33 -16.59 -0.93
C GLY A 254 -14.40 -16.50 -2.01
N GLU A 255 -14.91 -17.66 -2.42
CA GLU A 255 -16.05 -17.72 -3.32
C GLU A 255 -17.34 -17.29 -2.59
N ILE A 256 -18.36 -16.88 -3.33
CA ILE A 256 -19.62 -16.35 -2.78
C ILE A 256 -20.28 -17.35 -1.81
N GLU A 257 -20.27 -18.64 -2.18
CA GLU A 257 -20.88 -19.71 -1.38
C GLU A 257 -19.92 -20.38 -0.38
N GLU A 258 -18.67 -19.90 -0.31
CA GLU A 258 -17.63 -20.49 0.57
C GLU A 258 -16.71 -19.38 1.10
N THR A 259 -17.31 -18.44 1.85
CA THR A 259 -16.58 -17.27 2.31
C THR A 259 -15.60 -17.58 3.44
N ARG A 260 -14.54 -16.81 3.50
CA ARG A 260 -13.52 -16.77 4.56
C ARG A 260 -13.33 -15.35 5.03
N HIS A 261 -12.63 -15.17 6.13
CA HIS A 261 -12.34 -13.84 6.64
C HIS A 261 -10.91 -13.72 7.16
N LEU A 262 -10.42 -12.49 7.13
CA LEU A 262 -9.12 -12.08 7.67
C LEU A 262 -9.32 -10.90 8.62
N TRP A 263 -8.92 -11.05 9.88
CA TRP A 263 -8.81 -9.91 10.79
C TRP A 263 -7.52 -9.16 10.50
N MET A 264 -7.66 -7.88 10.18
CA MET A 264 -6.57 -6.99 9.75
C MET A 264 -6.46 -5.78 10.68
N ARG A 265 -5.29 -5.21 10.73
CA ARG A 265 -4.98 -3.94 11.42
C ARG A 265 -4.69 -2.84 10.40
N GLY A 266 -4.53 -1.62 10.90
CA GLY A 266 -4.04 -0.51 10.08
C GLY A 266 -2.68 -0.84 9.45
N GLU A 267 -2.46 -0.33 8.25
CA GLU A 267 -1.24 -0.49 7.45
C GLU A 267 -0.94 -1.94 7.01
N GLN A 268 -1.98 -2.76 6.89
CA GLN A 268 -1.90 -4.12 6.31
C GLN A 268 -2.63 -4.17 4.98
N ALA A 269 -2.20 -5.08 4.10
CA ALA A 269 -2.83 -5.31 2.81
C ALA A 269 -3.27 -6.76 2.64
N VAL A 270 -4.21 -6.98 1.72
CA VAL A 270 -4.70 -8.31 1.36
C VAL A 270 -4.69 -8.46 -0.15
N LEU A 271 -4.33 -9.64 -0.62
CA LEU A 271 -4.43 -10.05 -2.01
C LEU A 271 -5.79 -10.72 -2.23
N SER A 272 -6.58 -10.21 -3.14
CA SER A 272 -7.85 -10.79 -3.56
C SER A 272 -7.71 -11.33 -4.98
N PRO A 273 -7.69 -12.67 -5.15
CA PRO A 273 -7.69 -13.29 -6.47
C PRO A 273 -8.94 -12.93 -7.28
N GLU A 274 -8.90 -13.17 -8.58
CA GLU A 274 -10.00 -12.95 -9.52
C GLU A 274 -11.29 -13.70 -9.14
N TRP A 275 -11.16 -14.87 -8.52
CA TRP A 275 -12.28 -15.69 -8.06
C TRP A 275 -12.84 -15.31 -6.69
N SER A 276 -12.15 -14.44 -5.96
CA SER A 276 -12.48 -14.08 -4.58
C SER A 276 -13.26 -12.78 -4.49
N ILE A 277 -14.33 -12.79 -3.70
CA ILE A 277 -14.93 -11.53 -3.24
C ILE A 277 -13.91 -10.74 -2.41
N HIS A 278 -14.11 -9.44 -2.31
CA HIS A 278 -13.30 -8.53 -1.50
C HIS A 278 -14.22 -7.46 -0.88
N SER A 279 -14.71 -7.77 0.29
CA SER A 279 -15.61 -6.92 1.06
C SER A 279 -15.08 -6.79 2.49
N ALA A 280 -15.54 -5.82 3.26
CA ALA A 280 -15.14 -5.73 4.65
C ALA A 280 -16.17 -5.04 5.54
N ALA A 281 -16.11 -5.42 6.82
CA ALA A 281 -16.72 -4.67 7.92
C ALA A 281 -15.68 -4.43 9.01
N ALA A 282 -15.81 -3.32 9.74
CA ALA A 282 -14.85 -2.99 10.77
C ALA A 282 -15.54 -2.55 12.08
N THR A 283 -14.74 -2.39 13.13
CA THR A 283 -15.19 -1.89 14.42
C THR A 283 -15.16 -0.35 14.53
N HIS A 284 -14.65 0.32 13.47
CA HIS A 284 -14.55 1.77 13.33
C HIS A 284 -14.59 2.14 11.84
N ASN A 285 -14.86 3.39 11.47
CA ASN A 285 -14.65 3.83 10.11
C ASN A 285 -13.14 3.85 9.77
N TYR A 286 -12.82 3.68 8.52
CA TYR A 286 -11.44 3.53 8.02
C TYR A 286 -11.34 4.02 6.58
N THR A 287 -10.12 4.10 6.10
CA THR A 287 -9.82 4.35 4.70
C THR A 287 -9.08 3.15 4.11
N PHE A 288 -9.31 2.87 2.84
CA PHE A 288 -8.52 1.87 2.14
C PHE A 288 -8.17 2.30 0.72
N ILE A 289 -6.99 1.86 0.28
CA ILE A 289 -6.57 1.96 -1.11
C ILE A 289 -6.86 0.62 -1.77
N TRP A 290 -7.53 0.66 -2.89
CA TRP A 290 -7.75 -0.46 -3.76
C TRP A 290 -6.86 -0.33 -4.99
N GLY A 291 -6.29 -1.46 -5.43
CA GLY A 291 -5.44 -1.53 -6.60
C GLY A 291 -5.69 -2.80 -7.37
N MET A 292 -6.00 -2.65 -8.66
CA MET A 292 -6.34 -3.73 -9.56
C MET A 292 -5.32 -3.85 -10.68
N GLY A 293 -5.06 -5.07 -11.10
CA GLY A 293 -4.23 -5.36 -12.26
C GLY A 293 -4.64 -6.65 -12.92
N GLY A 294 -4.55 -6.71 -14.24
CA GLY A 294 -4.93 -7.87 -15.02
C GLY A 294 -5.21 -7.51 -16.47
N GLU A 295 -6.20 -8.16 -17.08
CA GLU A 295 -6.37 -8.14 -18.50
C GLU A 295 -7.03 -6.86 -19.05
N ASN A 296 -7.66 -6.05 -18.18
CA ASN A 296 -8.59 -5.05 -18.67
C ASN A 296 -8.55 -3.73 -17.89
N LEU A 297 -8.91 -2.65 -18.58
CA LEU A 297 -8.95 -1.28 -18.05
C LEU A 297 -10.37 -0.82 -17.68
N ASP A 298 -11.40 -1.62 -17.91
CA ASP A 298 -12.78 -1.25 -17.63
C ASP A 298 -13.06 -1.33 -16.14
N TYR A 299 -13.36 -0.19 -15.51
CA TYR A 299 -13.69 -0.15 -14.09
C TYR A 299 -15.01 -0.89 -13.77
N GLY A 300 -15.91 -1.02 -14.73
CA GLY A 300 -17.26 -1.54 -14.55
C GLY A 300 -17.43 -3.04 -14.81
N ASP A 301 -16.37 -3.86 -14.72
CA ASP A 301 -16.41 -5.30 -14.97
C ASP A 301 -16.74 -6.16 -13.73
N GLN A 302 -17.41 -5.57 -12.74
CA GLN A 302 -17.79 -6.27 -11.51
C GLN A 302 -18.95 -7.24 -11.74
N ASP A 303 -18.77 -8.49 -11.32
CA ASP A 303 -19.80 -9.51 -11.21
C ASP A 303 -20.36 -9.49 -9.78
N PHE A 304 -21.46 -8.75 -9.56
CA PHE A 304 -22.07 -8.59 -8.24
C PHE A 304 -22.85 -9.83 -7.80
N SER A 305 -22.68 -10.21 -6.54
CA SER A 305 -23.50 -11.22 -5.88
C SER A 305 -24.68 -10.59 -5.15
N LYS A 306 -25.78 -11.35 -4.96
CA LYS A 306 -26.79 -10.96 -3.99
C LYS A 306 -26.25 -11.18 -2.59
N ILE A 307 -26.56 -10.27 -1.66
CA ILE A 307 -26.12 -10.42 -0.25
C ILE A 307 -26.62 -11.73 0.37
N THR A 308 -27.81 -12.18 -0.05
CA THR A 308 -28.43 -13.42 0.44
C THR A 308 -27.75 -14.70 -0.07
N ASP A 309 -26.85 -14.61 -1.06
CA ASP A 309 -26.14 -15.76 -1.61
C ASP A 309 -24.81 -16.02 -0.87
N LEU A 310 -24.34 -15.08 -0.06
CA LEU A 310 -23.11 -15.22 0.74
C LEU A 310 -23.30 -16.27 1.84
N LYS A 311 -22.33 -17.24 1.94
CA LYS A 311 -22.31 -18.30 2.94
C LYS A 311 -20.96 -18.42 3.63
#